data_0ff26de7330e6819ffc656d26022782e
#
_entry.id   0ff26de7330e6819ffc656d26022782e
#
_cell.length_a   1.000
_cell.length_b   1.000
_cell.length_c   1.000
_cell.angle_alpha   90.00
_cell.angle_beta   90.00
_cell.angle_gamma   90.00
#
_symmetry.space_group_name_H-M   'P 1'
#
loop_
_entity.id
_entity.type
_entity.pdbx_description
1 polymer ?
#
loop_
_entity_poly.entity_id
_entity_poly.type
_entity_poly.pdbx_seq_one_letter_code
_entity_poly.pdbx_strand_id
1 'polypeptide(L)'
;RLRLNEKGRSLSTRFNNNINNNELLYTLDAMNWSGGIVVNIDTTRQQSTTKTLNQSHSGNITYTEPAGKNGMIQVSYNLSYTSNESERQTNDFDIIAGAYNQLVPELSSDLNSGYLTHRAGAGYRFRKEKYNFLAELAWQEASLEAQQELPYTSKTTFSYGNLLPSLQFNYNFSRSETARLMYRTFTNGPSASQLSDVVDNTNPLLLSSGNPTLQQSYSHFLTASYNLTRIAKGKSFMGFIFMNMTNNYIGNSLLIARNDTLLPNGYTLPAGAQYSRPENLQGLVNIRSSLTYGFPIRKIKSNINLTGGFAWTRTPSLINNTENFSNSYTTTGGATLSSNISQNLDFTLSYRLNHQNTQNKVRPQTNNNYFYHVGEARVAWTIKSNWVLRSDLNNLYYTGLGDNFNENYWLWNINVGRKLFENKRGELTLGVYDLLNQNRSVTQNVTDTYIESARYNVLNRFVMLTFTYNFRNYGAQQQRT
;
A
#
# COMPACT_ATOMS: atom_id res chain seq x y z
N ARG A 1 15.09 25.69 11.37
CA ARG A 1 14.20 26.85 11.44
C ARG A 1 14.85 27.97 12.21
N LEU A 2 15.02 29.12 11.56
CA LEU A 2 15.56 30.36 12.15
C LEU A 2 14.38 31.30 12.43
N ARG A 3 14.25 31.74 13.68
CA ARG A 3 13.30 32.78 14.08
C ARG A 3 13.96 34.13 13.86
N LEU A 4 13.36 35.00 13.05
CA LEU A 4 13.93 36.29 12.65
C LEU A 4 13.43 37.46 13.51
N ASN A 5 12.30 37.29 14.19
CA ASN A 5 11.79 38.26 15.15
C ASN A 5 10.84 37.63 16.18
N GLU A 6 10.47 38.39 17.22
CA GLU A 6 9.56 37.93 18.26
C GLU A 6 8.09 37.76 17.79
N LYS A 7 7.70 38.45 16.73
CA LYS A 7 6.32 38.38 16.16
C LYS A 7 6.06 37.11 15.34
N GLY A 8 7.08 36.25 15.14
CA GLY A 8 6.91 34.96 14.46
C GLY A 8 7.43 34.87 13.03
N ARG A 9 8.10 35.96 12.52
CA ARG A 9 8.83 35.88 11.26
C ARG A 9 9.86 34.78 11.34
N SER A 10 9.89 33.90 10.36
CA SER A 10 10.83 32.77 10.38
C SER A 10 11.22 32.30 8.97
N LEU A 11 12.42 31.78 8.87
CA LEU A 11 12.93 31.07 7.71
C LEU A 11 13.14 29.60 8.12
N SER A 12 12.59 28.67 7.38
CA SER A 12 12.77 27.23 7.59
C SER A 12 13.37 26.61 6.35
N THR A 13 14.36 25.78 6.52
CA THR A 13 14.94 24.96 5.47
C THR A 13 14.79 23.49 5.86
N ARG A 14 14.51 22.66 4.88
CA ARG A 14 14.48 21.20 5.04
C ARG A 14 15.15 20.58 3.83
N PHE A 15 16.00 19.63 4.09
CA PHE A 15 16.61 18.82 3.06
C PHE A 15 16.27 17.35 3.36
N ASN A 16 15.83 16.62 2.35
CA ASN A 16 15.59 15.19 2.42
C ASN A 16 16.38 14.50 1.32
N ASN A 17 16.96 13.37 1.68
CA ASN A 17 17.71 12.51 0.79
C ASN A 17 17.26 11.08 1.02
N ASN A 18 16.93 10.36 -0.05
CA ASN A 18 16.59 8.95 -0.01
C ASN A 18 17.32 8.24 -1.15
N ILE A 19 18.03 7.17 -0.81
CA ILE A 19 18.75 6.33 -1.76
C ILE A 19 18.31 4.90 -1.50
N ASN A 20 17.84 4.23 -2.53
CA ASN A 20 17.43 2.84 -2.50
C ASN A 20 18.11 2.09 -3.63
N ASN A 21 18.85 1.03 -3.26
CA ASN A 21 19.50 0.13 -4.20
C ASN A 21 18.89 -1.26 -4.03
N ASN A 22 18.46 -1.88 -5.12
CA ASN A 22 17.85 -3.20 -5.12
C ASN A 22 18.43 -4.02 -6.27
N GLU A 23 18.74 -5.29 -5.97
CA GLU A 23 19.16 -6.27 -6.96
C GLU A 23 18.23 -7.49 -6.85
N LEU A 24 17.66 -7.90 -7.97
CA LEU A 24 16.76 -9.03 -8.08
C LEU A 24 17.31 -10.01 -9.11
N LEU A 25 17.49 -11.26 -8.70
CA LEU A 25 17.79 -12.39 -9.58
C LEU A 25 16.54 -13.25 -9.72
N TYR A 26 16.13 -13.48 -10.94
CA TYR A 26 14.98 -14.31 -11.28
C TYR A 26 15.41 -15.40 -12.28
N THR A 27 14.96 -16.64 -12.06
CA THR A 27 15.19 -17.74 -13.00
C THR A 27 13.82 -18.29 -13.43
N LEU A 28 13.61 -18.36 -14.74
CA LEU A 28 12.44 -18.93 -15.38
C LEU A 28 12.80 -20.28 -15.98
N ASP A 29 12.08 -21.32 -15.59
CA ASP A 29 12.10 -22.63 -16.24
C ASP A 29 10.63 -22.99 -16.51
N ALA A 30 10.20 -22.82 -17.74
CA ALA A 30 8.81 -22.97 -18.15
C ALA A 30 8.69 -23.93 -19.32
N MET A 31 7.70 -24.81 -19.24
CA MET A 31 7.32 -25.71 -20.32
C MET A 31 5.88 -25.37 -20.74
N ASN A 32 5.73 -24.85 -21.94
CA ASN A 32 4.45 -24.48 -22.51
C ASN A 32 3.93 -25.58 -23.44
N TRP A 33 2.67 -25.92 -23.26
CA TRP A 33 1.99 -26.96 -24.05
C TRP A 33 0.85 -26.30 -24.83
N SER A 34 0.91 -26.34 -26.14
CA SER A 34 -0.23 -25.96 -26.97
C SER A 34 -0.90 -27.23 -27.50
N GLY A 35 -2.15 -27.48 -27.04
CA GLY A 35 -2.91 -28.70 -27.34
C GLY A 35 -3.64 -28.64 -28.67
N GLY A 36 -3.22 -29.48 -29.62
CA GLY A 36 -3.86 -29.88 -30.85
C GLY A 36 -3.45 -31.30 -31.17
N ILE A 37 -3.69 -31.81 -32.41
CA ILE A 37 -3.25 -33.12 -32.88
C ILE A 37 -1.72 -33.24 -32.90
N VAL A 38 -1.00 -32.12 -32.85
CA VAL A 38 0.46 -32.02 -32.69
C VAL A 38 0.73 -31.23 -31.39
N VAL A 39 1.35 -31.90 -30.42
CA VAL A 39 1.81 -31.25 -29.17
C VAL A 39 3.08 -30.48 -29.47
N ASN A 40 3.02 -29.19 -29.50
CA ASN A 40 4.19 -28.32 -29.53
C ASN A 40 4.62 -28.04 -28.08
N ILE A 41 5.82 -28.51 -27.70
CA ILE A 41 6.42 -28.28 -26.40
C ILE A 41 7.47 -27.19 -26.59
N ASP A 42 7.21 -26.01 -26.05
CA ASP A 42 8.18 -24.93 -26.00
C ASP A 42 8.74 -24.82 -24.57
N THR A 43 10.07 -24.94 -24.48
CA THR A 43 10.78 -24.87 -23.19
C THR A 43 11.59 -23.61 -23.12
N THR A 44 11.20 -22.72 -22.18
CA THR A 44 11.91 -21.46 -21.91
C THR A 44 12.75 -21.64 -20.65
N ARG A 45 14.06 -21.46 -20.78
CA ARG A 45 15.00 -21.47 -19.63
C ARG A 45 15.82 -20.18 -19.65
N GLN A 46 15.49 -19.26 -18.74
CA GLN A 46 16.05 -17.91 -18.71
C GLN A 46 16.45 -17.49 -17.30
N GLN A 47 17.44 -16.63 -17.20
CA GLN A 47 17.83 -15.97 -15.98
C GLN A 47 17.89 -14.46 -16.22
N SER A 48 17.17 -13.70 -15.39
CA SER A 48 17.16 -12.24 -15.44
C SER A 48 17.74 -11.66 -14.16
N THR A 49 18.71 -10.77 -14.29
CA THR A 49 19.24 -9.95 -13.21
C THR A 49 18.74 -8.53 -13.41
N THR A 50 18.06 -7.97 -12.41
CA THR A 50 17.60 -6.57 -12.44
C THR A 50 18.28 -5.81 -11.31
N LYS A 51 19.01 -4.75 -11.66
CA LYS A 51 19.61 -3.80 -10.72
C LYS A 51 18.88 -2.48 -10.83
N THR A 52 18.45 -1.92 -9.69
CA THR A 52 17.72 -0.66 -9.66
C THR A 52 18.32 0.25 -8.60
N LEU A 53 18.74 1.45 -9.00
CA LEU A 53 19.19 2.51 -8.11
C LEU A 53 18.21 3.68 -8.20
N ASN A 54 17.49 3.94 -7.09
CA ASN A 54 16.59 5.08 -6.97
C ASN A 54 17.19 6.10 -6.00
N GLN A 55 17.34 7.32 -6.45
CA GLN A 55 17.84 8.44 -5.66
C GLN A 55 16.82 9.58 -5.69
N SER A 56 16.46 10.10 -4.53
CA SER A 56 15.55 11.23 -4.42
C SER A 56 16.13 12.27 -3.46
N HIS A 57 16.33 13.46 -3.97
CA HIS A 57 16.87 14.60 -3.26
C HIS A 57 15.85 15.73 -3.28
N SER A 58 15.50 16.29 -2.13
CA SER A 58 14.59 17.44 -2.09
C SER A 58 15.05 18.49 -1.09
N GLY A 59 14.99 19.74 -1.52
CA GLY A 59 15.23 20.92 -0.71
C GLY A 59 13.97 21.78 -0.63
N ASN A 60 13.57 22.16 0.57
CA ASN A 60 12.46 23.08 0.78
C ASN A 60 12.91 24.29 1.58
N ILE A 61 12.55 25.47 1.13
CA ILE A 61 12.73 26.74 1.83
C ILE A 61 11.35 27.34 2.05
N THR A 62 11.05 27.73 3.29
CA THR A 62 9.77 28.36 3.64
C THR A 62 10.03 29.60 4.46
N TYR A 63 9.60 30.74 3.95
CA TYR A 63 9.56 32.01 4.65
C TYR A 63 8.14 32.25 5.20
N THR A 64 8.05 32.69 6.45
CA THR A 64 6.78 33.01 7.10
C THR A 64 6.83 34.44 7.63
N GLU A 65 5.85 35.25 7.23
CA GLU A 65 5.66 36.64 7.64
C GLU A 65 4.36 36.79 8.43
N PRO A 66 4.38 37.34 9.64
CA PRO A 66 3.15 37.68 10.38
C PRO A 66 2.29 38.68 9.60
N ALA A 67 0.99 38.41 9.49
CA ALA A 67 0.00 39.26 8.84
C ALA A 67 -1.19 39.49 9.79
N GLY A 68 -1.14 40.57 10.54
CA GLY A 68 -2.10 40.86 11.61
C GLY A 68 -1.89 40.04 12.88
N LYS A 69 -2.91 39.99 13.77
CA LYS A 69 -2.82 39.36 15.09
C LYS A 69 -2.77 37.81 15.03
N ASN A 70 -3.47 37.22 14.05
CA ASN A 70 -3.70 35.77 13.98
C ASN A 70 -3.34 35.18 12.64
N GLY A 71 -2.85 35.98 11.70
CA GLY A 71 -2.53 35.59 10.33
C GLY A 71 -1.02 35.47 10.09
N MET A 72 -0.66 34.63 9.15
CA MET A 72 0.70 34.48 8.64
C MET A 72 0.66 34.22 7.13
N ILE A 73 1.41 34.98 6.38
CA ILE A 73 1.69 34.70 4.98
C ILE A 73 2.88 33.75 4.93
N GLN A 74 2.78 32.73 4.13
CA GLN A 74 3.83 31.74 3.93
C GLN A 74 4.17 31.70 2.46
N VAL A 75 5.48 31.81 2.14
CA VAL A 75 6.01 31.61 0.80
C VAL A 75 6.96 30.44 0.86
N SER A 76 6.79 29.50 -0.04
CA SER A 76 7.57 28.27 -0.08
C SER A 76 8.17 28.05 -1.48
N TYR A 77 9.37 27.49 -1.49
CA TYR A 77 9.99 26.96 -2.70
C TYR A 77 10.54 25.59 -2.41
N ASN A 78 10.18 24.64 -3.25
CA ASN A 78 10.67 23.26 -3.19
C ASN A 78 11.33 22.90 -4.52
N LEU A 79 12.55 22.39 -4.43
CA LEU A 79 13.28 21.76 -5.51
C LEU A 79 13.39 20.28 -5.18
N SER A 80 12.99 19.41 -6.12
CA SER A 80 13.15 17.96 -5.95
C SER A 80 13.68 17.35 -7.25
N TYR A 81 14.63 16.45 -7.09
CA TYR A 81 15.19 15.66 -8.18
C TYR A 81 15.13 14.17 -7.79
N THR A 82 14.55 13.38 -8.67
CA THR A 82 14.52 11.92 -8.52
C THR A 82 15.18 11.29 -9.72
N SER A 83 16.23 10.49 -9.49
CA SER A 83 16.91 9.68 -10.50
C SER A 83 16.58 8.23 -10.29
N ASN A 84 16.27 7.53 -11.37
CA ASN A 84 16.07 6.08 -11.39
C ASN A 84 16.97 5.50 -12.49
N GLU A 85 17.86 4.60 -12.08
CA GLU A 85 18.68 3.79 -12.96
C GLU A 85 18.20 2.34 -12.84
N SER A 86 17.88 1.70 -13.96
CA SER A 86 17.38 0.33 -14.00
C SER A 86 18.07 -0.43 -15.12
N GLU A 87 18.93 -1.37 -14.74
CA GLU A 87 19.60 -2.30 -15.64
C GLU A 87 18.96 -3.69 -15.47
N ARG A 88 18.45 -4.26 -16.55
CA ARG A 88 17.96 -5.63 -16.61
C ARG A 88 18.72 -6.38 -17.69
N GLN A 89 19.35 -7.48 -17.32
CA GLN A 89 20.00 -8.42 -18.22
C GLN A 89 19.30 -9.77 -18.16
N THR A 90 18.79 -10.23 -19.30
CA THR A 90 18.14 -11.54 -19.44
C THR A 90 19.01 -12.40 -20.35
N ASN A 91 19.37 -13.59 -19.86
CA ASN A 91 20.18 -14.55 -20.59
C ASN A 91 19.44 -15.88 -20.72
N ASP A 92 19.47 -16.46 -21.92
CA ASP A 92 19.03 -17.83 -22.17
C ASP A 92 20.05 -18.83 -21.67
N PHE A 93 19.57 -20.03 -21.36
CA PHE A 93 20.41 -21.15 -20.95
C PHE A 93 21.12 -21.80 -22.15
N ASP A 94 22.44 -21.72 -22.14
CA ASP A 94 23.27 -22.44 -23.10
C ASP A 94 23.44 -23.89 -22.64
N ILE A 95 22.89 -24.85 -23.40
CA ILE A 95 22.94 -26.28 -23.09
C ILE A 95 24.37 -26.81 -23.18
N ILE A 96 25.18 -26.25 -24.07
CA ILE A 96 26.59 -26.70 -24.29
C ILE A 96 27.47 -26.20 -23.15
N ALA A 97 27.32 -24.91 -22.77
CA ALA A 97 28.09 -24.32 -21.69
C ALA A 97 27.54 -24.68 -20.29
N GLY A 98 26.29 -25.17 -20.20
CA GLY A 98 25.63 -25.46 -18.94
C GLY A 98 25.37 -24.20 -18.08
N ALA A 99 25.23 -23.02 -18.70
CA ALA A 99 25.14 -21.75 -18.02
C ALA A 99 24.19 -20.78 -18.74
N TYR A 100 23.69 -19.76 -18.00
CA TYR A 100 22.89 -18.67 -18.55
C TYR A 100 23.84 -17.57 -19.07
N ASN A 101 24.25 -17.63 -20.33
CA ASN A 101 25.25 -16.75 -20.92
C ASN A 101 24.86 -16.17 -22.28
N GLN A 102 23.73 -16.56 -22.84
CA GLN A 102 23.25 -16.06 -24.12
C GLN A 102 22.33 -14.85 -23.88
N LEU A 103 22.85 -13.65 -24.02
CA LEU A 103 22.07 -12.41 -23.84
C LEU A 103 20.89 -12.37 -24.81
N VAL A 104 19.70 -12.06 -24.29
CA VAL A 104 18.47 -11.81 -25.05
C VAL A 104 18.20 -10.30 -25.03
N PRO A 105 18.61 -9.55 -26.08
CA PRO A 105 18.51 -8.11 -26.09
C PRO A 105 17.06 -7.61 -25.96
N GLU A 106 16.09 -8.31 -26.56
CA GLU A 106 14.67 -7.94 -26.55
C GLU A 106 14.02 -8.03 -25.15
N LEU A 107 14.64 -8.79 -24.24
CA LEU A 107 14.22 -8.94 -22.85
C LEU A 107 15.16 -8.24 -21.87
N SER A 108 16.15 -7.51 -22.39
CA SER A 108 17.15 -6.77 -21.63
C SER A 108 16.89 -5.26 -21.75
N SER A 109 17.13 -4.51 -20.69
CA SER A 109 16.95 -3.06 -20.70
C SER A 109 18.05 -2.36 -19.90
N ASP A 110 18.47 -1.21 -20.38
CA ASP A 110 19.26 -0.23 -19.64
C ASP A 110 18.54 1.12 -19.75
N LEU A 111 17.94 1.56 -18.66
CA LEU A 111 17.10 2.74 -18.59
C LEU A 111 17.55 3.68 -17.48
N ASN A 112 17.82 4.91 -17.85
CA ASN A 112 18.11 6.01 -16.94
C ASN A 112 17.00 7.05 -17.03
N SER A 113 16.40 7.46 -15.91
CA SER A 113 15.40 8.53 -15.89
C SER A 113 15.64 9.53 -14.78
N GLY A 114 15.43 10.81 -15.11
CA GLY A 114 15.51 11.94 -14.19
C GLY A 114 14.18 12.69 -14.15
N TYR A 115 13.66 12.95 -12.96
CA TYR A 115 12.46 13.75 -12.74
C TYR A 115 12.80 14.95 -11.85
N LEU A 116 12.86 16.13 -12.43
CA LEU A 116 13.16 17.39 -11.76
C LEU A 116 11.87 18.17 -11.56
N THR A 117 11.62 18.67 -10.35
CA THR A 117 10.47 19.52 -10.05
C THR A 117 10.89 20.81 -9.35
N HIS A 118 10.35 21.93 -9.83
CA HIS A 118 10.40 23.23 -9.19
C HIS A 118 8.99 23.59 -8.76
N ARG A 119 8.78 23.84 -7.46
CA ARG A 119 7.47 24.21 -6.93
C ARG A 119 7.61 25.49 -6.10
N ALA A 120 6.94 26.56 -6.54
CA ALA A 120 6.83 27.81 -5.81
C ALA A 120 5.39 28.00 -5.33
N GLY A 121 5.19 28.29 -4.05
CA GLY A 121 3.87 28.42 -3.45
C GLY A 121 3.73 29.63 -2.54
N ALA A 122 2.53 30.18 -2.49
CA ALA A 122 2.15 31.21 -1.53
C ALA A 122 0.89 30.75 -0.79
N GLY A 123 0.85 30.96 0.50
CA GLY A 123 -0.26 30.56 1.34
C GLY A 123 -0.55 31.54 2.47
N TYR A 124 -1.75 31.48 2.94
CA TYR A 124 -2.20 32.22 4.11
C TYR A 124 -2.64 31.27 5.20
N ARG A 125 -2.00 31.38 6.35
CA ARG A 125 -2.36 30.65 7.58
C ARG A 125 -3.06 31.60 8.53
N PHE A 126 -4.19 31.18 9.03
CA PHE A 126 -4.91 31.88 10.09
C PHE A 126 -5.12 30.96 11.27
N ARG A 127 -4.80 31.44 12.49
CA ARG A 127 -4.93 30.65 13.72
C ARG A 127 -5.63 31.47 14.81
N LYS A 128 -6.71 30.90 15.31
CA LYS A 128 -7.43 31.40 16.48
C LYS A 128 -7.67 30.23 17.44
N GLU A 129 -8.17 30.50 18.65
CA GLU A 129 -8.34 29.47 19.69
C GLU A 129 -9.08 28.21 19.21
N LYS A 130 -10.19 28.40 18.50
CA LYS A 130 -11.04 27.28 18.06
C LYS A 130 -10.73 26.77 16.66
N TYR A 131 -10.17 27.58 15.80
CA TYR A 131 -9.93 27.16 14.41
C TYR A 131 -8.60 27.64 13.86
N ASN A 132 -8.10 26.86 12.95
CA ASN A 132 -6.86 27.12 12.22
C ASN A 132 -7.06 26.62 10.79
N PHE A 133 -6.77 27.47 9.83
CA PHE A 133 -6.70 27.07 8.44
C PHE A 133 -5.40 27.52 7.78
N LEU A 134 -5.00 26.81 6.76
CA LEU A 134 -3.94 27.15 5.81
C LEU A 134 -4.49 26.90 4.40
N ALA A 135 -4.56 27.95 3.61
CA ALA A 135 -4.82 27.85 2.18
C ALA A 135 -3.53 28.19 1.44
N GLU A 136 -3.11 27.36 0.52
CA GLU A 136 -1.89 27.54 -0.27
C GLU A 136 -2.18 27.26 -1.74
N LEU A 137 -1.60 28.08 -2.61
CA LEU A 137 -1.59 27.89 -4.04
C LEU A 137 -0.14 27.80 -4.48
N ALA A 138 0.23 26.71 -5.14
CA ALA A 138 1.57 26.53 -5.66
C ALA A 138 1.55 26.29 -7.18
N TRP A 139 2.53 26.85 -7.87
CA TRP A 139 2.85 26.49 -9.24
C TRP A 139 3.99 25.48 -9.22
N GLN A 140 3.84 24.40 -9.97
CA GLN A 140 4.87 23.40 -10.16
C GLN A 140 5.23 23.30 -11.63
N GLU A 141 6.51 23.37 -11.92
CA GLU A 141 7.11 22.99 -13.18
C GLU A 141 7.90 21.70 -12.95
N ALA A 142 7.67 20.71 -13.82
CA ALA A 142 8.31 19.42 -13.74
C ALA A 142 8.88 19.04 -15.11
N SER A 143 10.10 18.49 -15.15
CA SER A 143 10.69 17.90 -16.34
C SER A 143 11.04 16.44 -16.07
N LEU A 144 10.67 15.58 -17.00
CA LEU A 144 11.02 14.18 -17.05
C LEU A 144 11.92 13.95 -18.26
N GLU A 145 13.08 13.35 -18.02
CA GLU A 145 13.98 12.87 -19.06
C GLU A 145 14.19 11.36 -18.83
N ALA A 146 13.99 10.56 -19.86
CA ALA A 146 14.24 9.12 -19.84
C ALA A 146 15.10 8.76 -21.06
N GLN A 147 16.19 8.04 -20.81
CA GLN A 147 17.11 7.56 -21.82
C GLN A 147 17.24 6.03 -21.66
N GLN A 148 16.92 5.32 -22.72
CA GLN A 148 17.07 3.87 -22.82
C GLN A 148 18.21 3.58 -23.79
N GLU A 149 19.09 2.61 -23.46
CA GLU A 149 20.20 2.19 -24.32
C GLU A 149 19.96 0.79 -24.91
N LEU A 150 19.31 -0.10 -24.16
CA LEU A 150 18.94 -1.43 -24.62
C LEU A 150 17.42 -1.59 -24.64
N PRO A 151 16.85 -2.38 -25.58
CA PRO A 151 17.46 -3.04 -26.74
C PRO A 151 17.81 -2.09 -27.89
N TYR A 152 17.34 -0.84 -27.83
CA TYR A 152 17.66 0.23 -28.78
C TYR A 152 17.75 1.57 -28.05
N THR A 153 18.54 2.45 -28.59
CA THR A 153 18.71 3.79 -28.01
C THR A 153 17.48 4.64 -28.26
N SER A 154 16.87 5.15 -27.20
CA SER A 154 15.77 6.12 -27.27
C SER A 154 15.92 7.18 -26.17
N LYS A 155 15.45 8.39 -26.46
CA LYS A 155 15.40 9.49 -25.50
C LYS A 155 14.03 10.14 -25.54
N THR A 156 13.43 10.28 -24.36
CA THR A 156 12.12 10.90 -24.19
C THR A 156 12.24 12.03 -23.17
N THR A 157 11.67 13.20 -23.49
CA THR A 157 11.66 14.36 -22.61
C THR A 157 10.26 14.97 -22.57
N PHE A 158 9.75 15.20 -21.35
CA PHE A 158 8.48 15.88 -21.13
C PHE A 158 8.65 17.03 -20.15
N SER A 159 7.88 18.10 -20.36
CA SER A 159 7.76 19.22 -19.44
C SER A 159 6.30 19.46 -19.10
N TYR A 160 6.03 19.74 -17.83
CA TYR A 160 4.67 19.88 -17.30
C TYR A 160 4.58 21.09 -16.38
N GLY A 161 3.55 21.95 -16.59
CA GLY A 161 3.21 23.03 -15.69
C GLY A 161 1.88 22.76 -15.00
N ASN A 162 1.82 22.85 -13.66
CA ASN A 162 0.61 22.54 -12.91
C ASN A 162 0.39 23.52 -11.76
N LEU A 163 -0.88 23.88 -11.57
CA LEU A 163 -1.35 24.61 -10.40
C LEU A 163 -1.78 23.63 -9.33
N LEU A 164 -1.25 23.76 -8.12
CA LEU A 164 -1.44 22.83 -7.02
C LEU A 164 -2.09 23.55 -5.81
N PRO A 165 -3.43 23.68 -5.76
CA PRO A 165 -4.13 24.18 -4.58
C PRO A 165 -4.10 23.20 -3.42
N SER A 166 -3.98 23.74 -2.20
CA SER A 166 -4.15 22.97 -0.97
C SER A 166 -4.87 23.78 0.11
N LEU A 167 -5.65 23.08 0.94
CA LEU A 167 -6.38 23.64 2.06
C LEU A 167 -6.31 22.70 3.26
N GLN A 168 -5.96 23.24 4.41
CA GLN A 168 -6.08 22.57 5.69
C GLN A 168 -6.97 23.38 6.60
N PHE A 169 -7.97 22.74 7.17
CA PHE A 169 -8.88 23.37 8.12
C PHE A 169 -9.04 22.47 9.35
N ASN A 170 -8.81 23.03 10.52
CA ASN A 170 -9.00 22.35 11.79
C ASN A 170 -9.92 23.19 12.65
N TYR A 171 -10.96 22.58 13.21
CA TYR A 171 -11.87 23.19 14.15
C TYR A 171 -11.90 22.40 15.46
N ASN A 172 -11.63 23.08 16.56
CA ASN A 172 -11.66 22.53 17.91
C ASN A 172 -12.94 23.02 18.59
N PHE A 173 -13.99 22.20 18.63
CA PHE A 173 -15.22 22.49 19.38
C PHE A 173 -14.92 22.57 20.88
N SER A 174 -14.06 21.64 21.33
CA SER A 174 -13.52 21.56 22.68
C SER A 174 -12.14 20.89 22.66
N ARG A 175 -11.49 20.70 23.82
CA ARG A 175 -10.24 19.96 23.96
C ARG A 175 -10.38 18.47 23.56
N SER A 176 -11.59 17.95 23.59
CA SER A 176 -11.90 16.55 23.33
C SER A 176 -12.79 16.33 22.09
N GLU A 177 -13.02 17.40 21.32
CA GLU A 177 -13.88 17.34 20.13
C GLU A 177 -13.28 18.20 19.01
N THR A 178 -12.88 17.53 17.92
CA THR A 178 -12.17 18.17 16.81
C THR A 178 -12.69 17.69 15.47
N ALA A 179 -12.80 18.63 14.51
CA ALA A 179 -13.00 18.35 13.10
C ALA A 179 -11.79 18.82 12.29
N ARG A 180 -11.39 18.02 11.32
CA ARG A 180 -10.28 18.34 10.41
C ARG A 180 -10.71 18.07 8.98
N LEU A 181 -10.34 18.98 8.09
CA LEU A 181 -10.48 18.86 6.65
C LEU A 181 -9.13 19.16 6.02
N MET A 182 -8.68 18.31 5.12
CA MET A 182 -7.48 18.53 4.33
C MET A 182 -7.80 18.22 2.87
N TYR A 183 -7.54 19.18 2.03
CA TYR A 183 -7.56 19.03 0.59
C TYR A 183 -6.17 19.37 0.05
N ARG A 184 -5.65 18.57 -0.86
CA ARG A 184 -4.39 18.85 -1.55
C ARG A 184 -4.41 18.26 -2.93
N THR A 185 -3.65 18.86 -3.81
CA THR A 185 -3.35 18.32 -5.12
C THR A 185 -1.86 18.01 -5.23
N PHE A 186 -1.53 17.04 -6.05
CA PHE A 186 -0.17 16.66 -6.37
C PHE A 186 -0.10 15.92 -7.71
N THR A 187 1.09 15.88 -8.28
CA THR A 187 1.38 15.15 -9.52
C THR A 187 2.37 14.03 -9.26
N ASN A 188 2.26 12.94 -10.01
CA ASN A 188 3.24 11.86 -10.02
C ASN A 188 3.67 11.61 -11.47
N GLY A 189 4.98 11.64 -11.71
CA GLY A 189 5.56 11.17 -12.96
C GLY A 189 5.53 9.64 -13.06
N PRO A 190 5.61 9.08 -14.26
CA PRO A 190 5.78 7.65 -14.46
C PRO A 190 7.12 7.16 -13.88
N SER A 191 7.16 5.90 -13.44
CA SER A 191 8.39 5.25 -12.98
C SER A 191 9.24 4.78 -14.17
N ALA A 192 10.53 4.48 -13.93
CA ALA A 192 11.40 3.92 -14.94
C ALA A 192 10.84 2.65 -15.59
N SER A 193 10.34 1.71 -14.78
CA SER A 193 9.73 0.48 -15.29
C SER A 193 8.45 0.71 -16.11
N GLN A 194 7.70 1.79 -15.82
CA GLN A 194 6.55 2.16 -16.62
C GLN A 194 6.93 2.81 -17.96
N LEU A 195 8.14 3.35 -18.09
CA LEU A 195 8.63 3.96 -19.31
C LEU A 195 9.40 2.99 -20.21
N SER A 196 9.99 1.92 -19.65
CA SER A 196 10.71 0.90 -20.42
C SER A 196 9.75 0.06 -21.24
N ASP A 197 9.85 0.10 -22.57
CA ASP A 197 9.02 -0.70 -23.47
C ASP A 197 9.55 -2.12 -23.72
N VAL A 198 10.56 -2.54 -22.98
CA VAL A 198 11.10 -3.91 -22.99
C VAL A 198 10.10 -4.88 -22.39
N VAL A 199 9.89 -6.01 -23.05
CA VAL A 199 8.96 -7.04 -22.58
C VAL A 199 9.49 -7.73 -21.35
N ASP A 200 8.66 -7.81 -20.32
CA ASP A 200 8.81 -8.66 -19.16
C ASP A 200 8.04 -9.96 -19.38
N ASN A 201 8.75 -11.05 -19.52
CA ASN A 201 8.22 -12.39 -19.72
C ASN A 201 8.39 -13.31 -18.49
N THR A 202 8.60 -12.74 -17.29
CA THR A 202 8.69 -13.52 -16.04
C THR A 202 7.43 -14.35 -15.78
N ASN A 203 6.30 -13.92 -16.32
CA ASN A 203 5.08 -14.71 -16.42
C ASN A 203 4.73 -14.93 -17.91
N PRO A 204 5.00 -16.11 -18.48
CA PRO A 204 4.76 -16.38 -19.90
C PRO A 204 3.30 -16.27 -20.35
N LEU A 205 2.34 -16.35 -19.40
CA LEU A 205 0.91 -16.22 -19.68
C LEU A 205 0.44 -14.76 -19.60
N LEU A 206 1.19 -13.91 -18.93
CA LEU A 206 0.90 -12.48 -18.77
C LEU A 206 2.20 -11.67 -18.96
N LEU A 207 2.52 -11.42 -20.20
CA LEU A 207 3.61 -10.54 -20.58
C LEU A 207 3.31 -9.09 -20.23
N SER A 208 4.33 -8.31 -19.94
CA SER A 208 4.14 -6.87 -19.73
C SER A 208 5.28 -6.05 -20.32
N SER A 209 5.02 -4.79 -20.62
CA SER A 209 6.06 -3.80 -20.89
C SER A 209 5.64 -2.43 -20.35
N GLY A 210 6.54 -1.47 -20.36
CA GLY A 210 6.19 -0.08 -20.13
C GLY A 210 5.74 0.65 -21.40
N ASN A 211 5.61 1.96 -21.27
CA ASN A 211 5.16 2.87 -22.33
C ASN A 211 5.92 4.19 -22.24
N PRO A 212 6.87 4.48 -23.16
CA PRO A 212 7.68 5.67 -23.11
C PRO A 212 6.89 6.96 -23.38
N THR A 213 5.63 6.89 -23.81
CA THR A 213 4.78 8.05 -24.08
C THR A 213 3.93 8.49 -22.87
N LEU A 214 4.11 7.84 -21.72
CA LEU A 214 3.35 8.15 -20.50
C LEU A 214 3.61 9.56 -20.00
N GLN A 215 2.53 10.20 -19.61
CA GLN A 215 2.52 11.51 -18.98
C GLN A 215 2.28 11.41 -17.49
N GLN A 216 2.61 12.47 -16.75
CA GLN A 216 2.32 12.54 -15.33
C GLN A 216 0.81 12.52 -15.03
N SER A 217 0.45 11.94 -13.90
CA SER A 217 -0.89 11.99 -13.35
C SER A 217 -1.08 13.20 -12.43
N TYR A 218 -2.33 13.69 -12.33
CA TYR A 218 -2.71 14.77 -11.42
C TYR A 218 -3.80 14.29 -10.47
N SER A 219 -3.52 14.33 -9.17
CA SER A 219 -4.40 13.79 -8.15
C SER A 219 -4.98 14.86 -7.23
N HIS A 220 -6.27 14.73 -6.94
CA HIS A 220 -7.01 15.46 -5.92
C HIS A 220 -7.21 14.57 -4.71
N PHE A 221 -6.78 15.01 -3.56
CA PHE A 221 -6.81 14.25 -2.32
C PHE A 221 -7.60 15.04 -1.27
N LEU A 222 -8.67 14.46 -0.75
CA LEU A 222 -9.49 15.02 0.30
C LEU A 222 -9.55 14.07 1.49
N THR A 223 -9.30 14.57 2.69
CA THR A 223 -9.60 13.86 3.93
C THR A 223 -10.43 14.73 4.84
N ALA A 224 -11.44 14.13 5.47
CA ALA A 224 -12.21 14.75 6.54
C ALA A 224 -12.23 13.80 7.74
N SER A 225 -12.01 14.32 8.94
CA SER A 225 -12.13 13.54 10.17
C SER A 225 -12.85 14.33 11.26
N TYR A 226 -13.65 13.62 12.02
CA TYR A 226 -14.28 14.14 13.23
C TYR A 226 -13.98 13.19 14.38
N ASN A 227 -13.46 13.74 15.48
CA ASN A 227 -13.10 12.99 16.68
C ASN A 227 -13.79 13.61 17.89
N LEU A 228 -14.48 12.76 18.65
CA LEU A 228 -15.12 13.12 19.90
C LEU A 228 -14.72 12.11 20.98
N THR A 229 -14.17 12.59 22.09
CA THR A 229 -13.83 11.75 23.24
C THR A 229 -14.49 12.31 24.50
N ARG A 230 -15.36 11.55 25.13
CA ARG A 230 -16.04 11.89 26.39
C ARG A 230 -15.37 11.13 27.54
N ILE A 231 -14.23 11.63 28.04
CA ILE A 231 -13.39 10.94 29.04
C ILE A 231 -14.19 10.51 30.26
N ALA A 232 -14.99 11.41 30.83
CA ALA A 232 -15.80 11.13 32.03
C ALA A 232 -16.83 10.00 31.83
N LYS A 233 -17.25 9.73 30.58
CA LYS A 233 -18.21 8.67 30.23
C LYS A 233 -17.52 7.47 29.59
N GLY A 234 -16.21 7.53 29.31
CA GLY A 234 -15.46 6.51 28.59
C GLY A 234 -15.92 6.30 27.16
N LYS A 235 -16.53 7.30 26.52
CA LYS A 235 -17.09 7.19 25.16
C LYS A 235 -16.20 7.89 24.16
N SER A 236 -16.05 7.29 22.98
CA SER A 236 -15.34 7.87 21.85
C SER A 236 -16.14 7.68 20.56
N PHE A 237 -16.08 8.68 19.70
CA PHE A 237 -16.59 8.60 18.33
C PHE A 237 -15.53 9.14 17.39
N MET A 238 -15.26 8.40 16.32
CA MET A 238 -14.36 8.79 15.25
C MET A 238 -15.03 8.54 13.91
N GLY A 239 -15.13 9.59 13.10
CA GLY A 239 -15.56 9.52 11.72
C GLY A 239 -14.42 9.93 10.81
N PHE A 240 -14.25 9.24 9.69
CA PHE A 240 -13.22 9.52 8.71
C PHE A 240 -13.77 9.35 7.30
N ILE A 241 -13.45 10.30 6.41
CA ILE A 241 -13.71 10.23 4.98
C ILE A 241 -12.40 10.51 4.25
N PHE A 242 -12.14 9.71 3.26
CA PHE A 242 -11.04 9.84 2.33
C PHE A 242 -11.58 9.80 0.90
N MET A 243 -11.07 10.69 0.05
CA MET A 243 -11.37 10.70 -1.38
C MET A 243 -10.10 10.99 -2.15
N ASN A 244 -9.83 10.21 -3.17
CA ASN A 244 -8.80 10.45 -4.17
C ASN A 244 -9.41 10.36 -5.55
N MET A 245 -9.19 11.40 -6.37
CA MET A 245 -9.55 11.42 -7.80
C MET A 245 -8.27 11.72 -8.58
N THR A 246 -8.01 10.94 -9.61
CA THR A 246 -6.79 11.10 -10.41
C THR A 246 -7.16 11.28 -11.88
N ASN A 247 -6.77 12.42 -12.41
CA ASN A 247 -6.80 12.70 -13.83
C ASN A 247 -5.50 12.20 -14.46
N ASN A 248 -5.58 11.76 -15.70
CA ASN A 248 -4.44 11.20 -16.42
C ASN A 248 -3.77 10.05 -15.66
N TYR A 249 -4.60 9.20 -15.05
CA TYR A 249 -4.17 8.06 -14.26
C TYR A 249 -3.38 7.07 -15.12
N ILE A 250 -2.23 6.61 -14.65
CA ILE A 250 -1.46 5.57 -15.31
C ILE A 250 -2.09 4.22 -14.92
N GLY A 251 -2.99 3.74 -15.76
CA GLY A 251 -3.71 2.48 -15.62
C GLY A 251 -3.21 1.43 -16.61
N ASN A 252 -3.79 0.24 -16.59
CA ASN A 252 -3.38 -0.87 -17.43
C ASN A 252 -4.22 -0.98 -18.70
N SER A 253 -3.54 -1.23 -19.83
CA SER A 253 -4.12 -1.71 -21.08
C SER A 253 -3.77 -3.18 -21.23
N LEU A 254 -4.78 -4.04 -21.35
CA LEU A 254 -4.64 -5.48 -21.53
C LEU A 254 -5.02 -5.86 -22.95
N LEU A 255 -4.09 -6.49 -23.68
CA LEU A 255 -4.33 -7.15 -24.94
C LEU A 255 -4.42 -8.65 -24.72
N ILE A 256 -5.52 -9.27 -25.12
CA ILE A 256 -5.69 -10.72 -25.10
C ILE A 256 -5.58 -11.20 -26.55
N ALA A 257 -4.49 -11.84 -26.87
CA ALA A 257 -4.18 -12.28 -28.22
C ALA A 257 -5.09 -13.47 -28.62
N ARG A 258 -5.85 -13.32 -29.72
CA ARG A 258 -6.64 -14.42 -30.30
C ARG A 258 -5.82 -15.25 -31.28
N ASN A 259 -4.84 -14.63 -31.91
CA ASN A 259 -3.86 -15.21 -32.82
C ASN A 259 -2.49 -14.63 -32.45
N ASP A 260 -1.42 -15.25 -32.99
CA ASP A 260 -0.07 -14.71 -32.84
C ASP A 260 -0.06 -13.24 -33.30
N THR A 261 0.35 -12.36 -32.40
CA THR A 261 0.26 -10.91 -32.60
C THR A 261 1.64 -10.29 -32.41
N LEU A 262 2.15 -9.62 -33.44
CA LEU A 262 3.39 -8.86 -33.37
C LEU A 262 3.18 -7.57 -32.57
N LEU A 263 3.91 -7.40 -31.49
CA LEU A 263 3.89 -6.19 -30.67
C LEU A 263 4.77 -5.08 -31.29
N PRO A 264 4.53 -3.79 -30.96
CA PRO A 264 5.31 -2.67 -31.53
C PRO A 264 6.83 -2.75 -31.27
N ASN A 265 7.24 -3.43 -30.22
CA ASN A 265 8.65 -3.66 -29.84
C ASN A 265 9.30 -4.88 -30.52
N GLY A 266 8.63 -5.50 -31.50
CA GLY A 266 9.15 -6.63 -32.27
C GLY A 266 8.93 -8.02 -31.66
N TYR A 267 8.40 -8.12 -30.41
CA TYR A 267 8.07 -9.39 -29.79
C TYR A 267 6.76 -9.97 -30.34
N THR A 268 6.74 -11.27 -30.61
CA THR A 268 5.52 -11.96 -31.05
C THR A 268 4.79 -12.55 -29.84
N LEU A 269 3.61 -12.02 -29.55
CA LEU A 269 2.71 -12.50 -28.51
C LEU A 269 1.96 -13.73 -29.01
N PRO A 270 2.12 -14.91 -28.38
CA PRO A 270 1.45 -16.13 -28.81
C PRO A 270 -0.08 -16.05 -28.67
N ALA A 271 -0.81 -16.79 -29.48
CA ALA A 271 -2.26 -16.95 -29.35
C ALA A 271 -2.61 -17.47 -27.94
N GLY A 272 -3.60 -16.83 -27.30
CA GLY A 272 -4.03 -17.12 -25.94
C GLY A 272 -3.26 -16.40 -24.83
N ALA A 273 -2.08 -15.84 -25.12
CA ALA A 273 -1.32 -15.05 -24.15
C ALA A 273 -1.92 -13.66 -23.95
N GLN A 274 -1.61 -13.07 -22.82
CA GLN A 274 -2.03 -11.73 -22.44
C GLN A 274 -0.82 -10.80 -22.40
N TYR A 275 -1.03 -9.55 -22.79
CA TYR A 275 -0.01 -8.51 -22.73
C TYR A 275 -0.55 -7.27 -22.05
N SER A 276 0.09 -6.86 -20.99
CA SER A 276 -0.26 -5.69 -20.18
C SER A 276 0.72 -4.54 -20.42
N ARG A 277 0.19 -3.33 -20.60
CA ARG A 277 0.97 -2.13 -20.82
C ARG A 277 0.32 -0.95 -20.09
N PRO A 278 1.08 -0.06 -19.43
CA PRO A 278 0.52 1.14 -18.81
C PRO A 278 0.08 2.17 -19.86
N GLU A 279 -1.08 2.81 -19.59
CA GLU A 279 -1.67 3.86 -20.43
C GLU A 279 -2.24 4.98 -19.55
N ASN A 280 -2.23 6.23 -20.07
CA ASN A 280 -2.88 7.34 -19.37
C ASN A 280 -4.39 7.30 -19.57
N LEU A 281 -5.13 7.08 -18.50
CA LEU A 281 -6.57 6.90 -18.49
C LEU A 281 -7.27 7.95 -17.60
N GLN A 282 -8.56 8.17 -17.85
CA GLN A 282 -9.35 9.11 -17.05
C GLN A 282 -10.32 8.38 -16.13
N GLY A 283 -10.64 8.99 -14.99
CA GLY A 283 -11.75 8.56 -14.15
C GLY A 283 -11.41 7.61 -13.02
N LEU A 284 -10.15 7.55 -12.56
CA LEU A 284 -9.85 6.90 -11.28
C LEU A 284 -10.49 7.69 -10.14
N VAL A 285 -11.32 7.00 -9.36
CA VAL A 285 -11.94 7.53 -8.14
C VAL A 285 -11.81 6.50 -7.03
N ASN A 286 -11.40 6.94 -5.84
CA ASN A 286 -11.36 6.12 -4.65
C ASN A 286 -11.96 6.90 -3.49
N ILE A 287 -13.06 6.41 -2.92
CA ILE A 287 -13.74 6.98 -1.76
C ILE A 287 -13.76 5.93 -0.66
N ARG A 288 -13.37 6.32 0.55
CA ARG A 288 -13.44 5.47 1.73
C ARG A 288 -14.02 6.25 2.89
N SER A 289 -14.89 5.62 3.64
CA SER A 289 -15.41 6.16 4.89
C SER A 289 -15.36 5.12 5.99
N SER A 290 -15.12 5.58 7.20
CA SER A 290 -15.18 4.73 8.39
C SER A 290 -15.75 5.49 9.58
N LEU A 291 -16.52 4.77 10.38
CA LEU A 291 -17.09 5.25 11.64
C LEU A 291 -16.69 4.26 12.73
N THR A 292 -16.25 4.78 13.86
CA THR A 292 -15.96 3.96 15.05
C THR A 292 -16.63 4.61 16.25
N TYR A 293 -17.39 3.82 17.01
CA TYR A 293 -18.01 4.25 18.24
C TYR A 293 -17.63 3.33 19.39
N GLY A 294 -16.91 3.87 20.35
CA GLY A 294 -16.43 3.16 21.53
C GLY A 294 -17.21 3.57 22.78
N PHE A 295 -17.59 2.60 23.62
CA PHE A 295 -18.23 2.84 24.92
C PHE A 295 -17.96 1.70 25.90
N PRO A 296 -17.96 1.99 27.23
CA PRO A 296 -17.74 0.98 28.25
C PRO A 296 -19.01 0.20 28.57
N ILE A 297 -18.88 -1.11 28.73
CA ILE A 297 -19.90 -1.97 29.32
C ILE A 297 -19.50 -2.24 30.79
N ARG A 298 -19.99 -1.39 31.69
CA ARG A 298 -19.56 -1.38 33.10
C ARG A 298 -19.80 -2.68 33.84
N LYS A 299 -20.90 -3.40 33.52
CA LYS A 299 -21.27 -4.67 34.16
C LYS A 299 -20.18 -5.74 34.00
N ILE A 300 -19.51 -5.78 32.84
CA ILE A 300 -18.46 -6.76 32.54
C ILE A 300 -17.07 -6.12 32.54
N LYS A 301 -16.96 -4.87 33.01
CA LYS A 301 -15.69 -4.11 33.04
C LYS A 301 -14.93 -4.21 31.72
N SER A 302 -15.58 -3.93 30.62
CA SER A 302 -15.01 -4.05 29.28
C SER A 302 -15.43 -2.88 28.42
N ASN A 303 -14.66 -2.63 27.36
CA ASN A 303 -14.98 -1.61 26.35
C ASN A 303 -15.39 -2.32 25.06
N ILE A 304 -16.42 -1.81 24.42
CA ILE A 304 -16.81 -2.24 23.09
C ILE A 304 -16.56 -1.10 22.09
N ASN A 305 -15.98 -1.45 20.93
CA ASN A 305 -15.85 -0.59 19.79
C ASN A 305 -16.63 -1.19 18.63
N LEU A 306 -17.59 -0.43 18.12
CA LEU A 306 -18.35 -0.77 16.92
C LEU A 306 -17.73 0.00 15.75
N THR A 307 -17.47 -0.70 14.65
CA THR A 307 -16.90 -0.11 13.44
C THR A 307 -17.83 -0.35 12.26
N GLY A 308 -17.99 0.66 11.42
CA GLY A 308 -18.66 0.56 10.12
C GLY A 308 -17.83 1.26 9.07
N GLY A 309 -17.82 0.77 7.85
CA GLY A 309 -17.04 1.35 6.78
C GLY A 309 -17.67 1.07 5.42
N PHE A 310 -17.41 1.99 4.50
CA PHE A 310 -17.77 1.85 3.10
C PHE A 310 -16.61 2.35 2.24
N ALA A 311 -16.25 1.59 1.22
CA ALA A 311 -15.30 2.02 0.20
C ALA A 311 -15.90 1.79 -1.18
N TRP A 312 -15.66 2.73 -2.08
CA TRP A 312 -15.92 2.62 -3.49
C TRP A 312 -14.68 3.01 -4.27
N THR A 313 -14.26 2.12 -5.15
CA THR A 313 -13.15 2.38 -6.07
C THR A 313 -13.65 2.15 -7.50
N ARG A 314 -13.47 3.15 -8.35
CA ARG A 314 -13.66 3.04 -9.79
C ARG A 314 -12.29 3.12 -10.46
N THR A 315 -11.87 2.03 -11.09
CA THR A 315 -10.57 1.91 -11.76
C THR A 315 -10.79 1.82 -13.27
N PRO A 316 -10.26 2.77 -14.05
CA PRO A 316 -10.28 2.66 -15.51
C PRO A 316 -9.18 1.72 -16.01
N SER A 317 -9.45 0.97 -17.04
CA SER A 317 -8.51 0.12 -17.77
C SER A 317 -8.90 0.05 -19.25
N LEU A 318 -8.00 -0.45 -20.11
CA LEU A 318 -8.32 -0.82 -21.49
C LEU A 318 -8.27 -2.35 -21.60
N ILE A 319 -9.23 -2.93 -22.32
CA ILE A 319 -9.23 -4.35 -22.66
C ILE A 319 -9.46 -4.46 -24.15
N ASN A 320 -8.46 -4.96 -24.89
CA ASN A 320 -8.46 -4.98 -26.35
C ASN A 320 -8.88 -3.62 -26.94
N ASN A 321 -8.25 -2.54 -26.46
CA ASN A 321 -8.51 -1.14 -26.83
C ASN A 321 -9.93 -0.62 -26.51
N THR A 322 -10.70 -1.37 -25.72
CA THR A 322 -12.04 -0.93 -25.27
C THR A 322 -11.95 -0.46 -23.83
N GLU A 323 -12.49 0.72 -23.56
CA GLU A 323 -12.49 1.30 -22.22
C GLU A 323 -13.35 0.49 -21.26
N ASN A 324 -12.72 0.02 -20.19
CA ASN A 324 -13.34 -0.72 -19.10
C ASN A 324 -13.31 0.11 -17.82
N PHE A 325 -14.36 0.00 -17.03
CA PHE A 325 -14.40 0.52 -15.66
C PHE A 325 -14.72 -0.64 -14.71
N SER A 326 -13.81 -0.88 -13.80
CA SER A 326 -14.03 -1.77 -12.66
C SER A 326 -14.55 -0.94 -11.48
N ASN A 327 -15.77 -1.22 -11.03
CA ASN A 327 -16.36 -0.61 -9.84
C ASN A 327 -16.35 -1.62 -8.70
N SER A 328 -15.55 -1.36 -7.67
CA SER A 328 -15.48 -2.20 -6.47
C SER A 328 -16.10 -1.48 -5.28
N TYR A 329 -17.05 -2.12 -4.64
CA TYR A 329 -17.74 -1.67 -3.44
C TYR A 329 -17.36 -2.59 -2.29
N THR A 330 -16.88 -2.02 -1.19
CA THR A 330 -16.57 -2.77 0.03
C THR A 330 -17.36 -2.18 1.18
N THR A 331 -18.16 -3.01 1.85
CA THR A 331 -18.87 -2.64 3.08
C THR A 331 -18.29 -3.45 4.23
N THR A 332 -17.92 -2.77 5.31
CA THR A 332 -17.31 -3.39 6.50
C THR A 332 -18.18 -3.10 7.71
N GLY A 333 -18.47 -4.15 8.50
CA GLY A 333 -19.07 -4.03 9.82
C GLY A 333 -18.27 -4.83 10.83
N GLY A 334 -18.10 -4.31 12.05
CA GLY A 334 -17.32 -5.03 13.05
C GLY A 334 -17.59 -4.58 14.49
N ALA A 335 -17.24 -5.46 15.41
CA ALA A 335 -17.29 -5.20 16.84
C ALA A 335 -16.03 -5.75 17.50
N THR A 336 -15.45 -4.97 18.41
CA THR A 336 -14.31 -5.39 19.24
C THR A 336 -14.64 -5.15 20.69
N LEU A 337 -14.62 -6.22 21.49
CA LEU A 337 -14.76 -6.19 22.95
C LEU A 337 -13.38 -6.39 23.56
N SER A 338 -12.91 -5.42 24.35
CA SER A 338 -11.63 -5.50 25.06
C SER A 338 -11.84 -5.38 26.56
N SER A 339 -11.10 -6.17 27.34
CA SER A 339 -11.22 -6.19 28.78
C SER A 339 -10.59 -4.96 29.43
N ASN A 340 -11.16 -4.58 30.57
CA ASN A 340 -10.60 -3.65 31.53
C ASN A 340 -10.86 -4.17 32.94
N ILE A 341 -10.71 -5.49 33.13
CA ILE A 341 -11.12 -6.20 34.35
C ILE A 341 -10.04 -6.06 35.41
N SER A 342 -8.79 -6.34 35.04
CA SER A 342 -7.65 -6.29 35.97
C SER A 342 -6.33 -6.20 35.19
N GLN A 343 -5.25 -5.91 35.93
CA GLN A 343 -3.87 -5.92 35.36
C GLN A 343 -3.39 -7.35 35.03
N ASN A 344 -4.08 -8.37 35.52
CA ASN A 344 -3.67 -9.77 35.37
C ASN A 344 -4.43 -10.51 34.28
N LEU A 345 -5.59 -10.00 33.87
CA LEU A 345 -6.41 -10.60 32.82
C LEU A 345 -6.74 -9.56 31.76
N ASP A 346 -6.24 -9.81 30.58
CA ASP A 346 -6.54 -9.04 29.38
C ASP A 346 -7.12 -9.96 28.32
N PHE A 347 -8.24 -9.57 27.72
CA PHE A 347 -8.80 -10.27 26.57
C PHE A 347 -9.32 -9.29 25.52
N THR A 348 -9.25 -9.71 24.29
CA THR A 348 -9.84 -9.02 23.14
C THR A 348 -10.60 -10.05 22.32
N LEU A 349 -11.88 -9.75 22.08
CA LEU A 349 -12.71 -10.50 21.13
C LEU A 349 -13.06 -9.54 20.00
N SER A 350 -12.75 -9.87 18.77
CA SER A 350 -13.12 -9.07 17.63
C SER A 350 -13.78 -9.92 16.54
N TYR A 351 -14.75 -9.33 15.89
CA TYR A 351 -15.38 -9.89 14.71
C TYR A 351 -15.57 -8.81 13.67
N ARG A 352 -15.17 -9.08 12.45
CA ARG A 352 -15.33 -8.19 11.30
C ARG A 352 -15.92 -8.97 10.14
N LEU A 353 -16.97 -8.42 9.57
CA LEU A 353 -17.58 -8.84 8.33
C LEU A 353 -17.25 -7.83 7.23
N ASN A 354 -16.79 -8.32 6.09
CA ASN A 354 -16.57 -7.52 4.90
C ASN A 354 -17.36 -8.13 3.77
N HIS A 355 -18.10 -7.28 3.07
CA HIS A 355 -18.78 -7.61 1.82
C HIS A 355 -18.10 -6.87 0.68
N GLN A 356 -17.66 -7.58 -0.32
CA GLN A 356 -17.04 -7.01 -1.51
C GLN A 356 -17.85 -7.38 -2.75
N ASN A 357 -18.17 -6.37 -3.54
CA ASN A 357 -18.84 -6.51 -4.83
C ASN A 357 -18.02 -5.75 -5.88
N THR A 358 -17.56 -6.45 -6.91
CA THR A 358 -16.80 -5.85 -8.01
C THR A 358 -17.53 -6.11 -9.32
N GLN A 359 -17.71 -5.05 -10.10
CA GLN A 359 -18.42 -5.05 -11.37
C GLN A 359 -17.55 -4.49 -12.48
N ASN A 360 -17.31 -5.28 -13.52
CA ASN A 360 -16.53 -4.93 -14.69
C ASN A 360 -17.45 -4.75 -15.89
N LYS A 361 -17.27 -3.65 -16.62
CA LYS A 361 -18.12 -3.30 -17.76
C LYS A 361 -17.90 -4.22 -18.97
N VAL A 362 -16.63 -4.48 -19.30
CA VAL A 362 -16.23 -5.22 -20.53
C VAL A 362 -16.14 -6.72 -20.30
N ARG A 363 -15.83 -7.14 -19.08
CA ARG A 363 -15.68 -8.55 -18.69
C ARG A 363 -16.57 -8.92 -17.50
N PRO A 364 -17.89 -9.03 -17.68
CA PRO A 364 -18.82 -9.39 -16.59
C PRO A 364 -18.50 -10.74 -15.92
N GLN A 365 -17.83 -11.65 -16.63
CA GLN A 365 -17.37 -12.94 -16.07
C GLN A 365 -16.31 -12.80 -14.97
N THR A 366 -15.67 -11.64 -14.86
CA THR A 366 -14.73 -11.34 -13.75
C THR A 366 -15.41 -10.61 -12.61
N ASN A 367 -16.72 -10.40 -12.68
CA ASN A 367 -17.48 -9.85 -11.55
C ASN A 367 -17.42 -10.81 -10.38
N ASN A 368 -17.27 -10.24 -9.18
CA ASN A 368 -17.29 -11.02 -7.97
C ASN A 368 -18.18 -10.38 -6.91
N ASN A 369 -18.74 -11.23 -6.06
CA ASN A 369 -19.57 -10.82 -4.95
C ASN A 369 -19.37 -11.82 -3.83
N TYR A 370 -18.61 -11.42 -2.80
CA TYR A 370 -18.25 -12.33 -1.74
C TYR A 370 -18.18 -11.64 -0.38
N PHE A 371 -18.27 -12.47 0.65
CA PHE A 371 -18.03 -12.06 2.01
C PHE A 371 -16.75 -12.69 2.53
N TYR A 372 -16.02 -11.95 3.36
CA TYR A 372 -15.00 -12.52 4.19
C TYR A 372 -15.16 -12.06 5.64
N HIS A 373 -15.02 -13.01 6.54
CA HIS A 373 -15.18 -12.87 7.97
C HIS A 373 -13.83 -13.04 8.64
N VAL A 374 -13.53 -12.17 9.59
CA VAL A 374 -12.34 -12.28 10.43
C VAL A 374 -12.80 -12.28 11.88
N GLY A 375 -12.63 -13.41 12.53
CA GLY A 375 -12.87 -13.59 13.97
C GLY A 375 -11.54 -13.69 14.70
N GLU A 376 -11.39 -12.99 15.83
CA GLU A 376 -10.19 -13.03 16.64
C GLU A 376 -10.59 -13.10 18.12
N ALA A 377 -10.00 -14.05 18.85
CA ALA A 377 -10.10 -14.15 20.30
C ALA A 377 -8.69 -14.24 20.87
N ARG A 378 -8.30 -13.20 21.60
CA ARG A 378 -6.99 -13.09 22.23
C ARG A 378 -7.17 -13.01 23.74
N VAL A 379 -6.42 -13.81 24.49
CA VAL A 379 -6.43 -13.83 25.95
C VAL A 379 -4.98 -13.81 26.46
N ALA A 380 -4.70 -12.93 27.39
CA ALA A 380 -3.47 -12.92 28.17
C ALA A 380 -3.82 -12.92 29.66
N TRP A 381 -3.45 -13.99 30.36
CA TRP A 381 -3.77 -14.15 31.78
C TRP A 381 -2.52 -14.44 32.60
N THR A 382 -2.22 -13.57 33.56
CA THR A 382 -1.15 -13.77 34.53
C THR A 382 -1.75 -14.41 35.81
N ILE A 383 -1.46 -15.69 36.01
CA ILE A 383 -1.98 -16.52 37.12
C ILE A 383 -0.96 -16.46 38.27
N LYS A 384 -1.41 -16.14 39.47
CA LYS A 384 -0.60 -16.10 40.68
C LYS A 384 0.75 -15.35 40.50
N SER A 385 0.71 -14.28 39.71
CA SER A 385 1.85 -13.37 39.43
C SER A 385 3.06 -13.97 38.70
N ASN A 386 3.12 -15.27 38.45
CA ASN A 386 4.30 -15.91 37.85
C ASN A 386 4.01 -16.74 36.60
N TRP A 387 2.82 -17.32 36.46
CA TRP A 387 2.41 -18.05 35.28
C TRP A 387 1.65 -17.13 34.31
N VAL A 388 1.98 -17.22 33.06
CA VAL A 388 1.33 -16.44 32.00
C VAL A 388 0.76 -17.40 30.96
N LEU A 389 -0.54 -17.33 30.75
CA LEU A 389 -1.22 -18.01 29.65
C LEU A 389 -1.53 -16.97 28.57
N ARG A 390 -1.12 -17.23 27.34
CA ARG A 390 -1.51 -16.46 26.17
C ARG A 390 -2.16 -17.39 25.16
N SER A 391 -3.31 -17.02 24.67
CA SER A 391 -4.06 -17.77 23.67
C SER A 391 -4.54 -16.81 22.59
N ASP A 392 -4.21 -17.12 21.34
CA ASP A 392 -4.60 -16.36 20.17
C ASP A 392 -5.32 -17.31 19.21
N LEU A 393 -6.62 -17.12 19.05
CA LEU A 393 -7.46 -17.89 18.15
C LEU A 393 -7.95 -16.94 17.04
N ASN A 394 -7.62 -17.25 15.80
CA ASN A 394 -8.03 -16.50 14.63
C ASN A 394 -8.83 -17.39 13.69
N ASN A 395 -9.93 -16.89 13.19
CA ASN A 395 -10.71 -17.52 12.12
C ASN A 395 -10.76 -16.61 10.90
N LEU A 396 -10.51 -17.18 9.77
CA LEU A 396 -10.72 -16.53 8.47
C LEU A 396 -11.66 -17.41 7.66
N TYR A 397 -12.75 -16.80 7.19
CA TYR A 397 -13.78 -17.48 6.43
C TYR A 397 -14.18 -16.66 5.20
N TYR A 398 -13.97 -17.21 4.00
CA TYR A 398 -14.42 -16.69 2.72
C TYR A 398 -15.65 -17.45 2.24
N THR A 399 -16.64 -16.74 1.73
CA THR A 399 -17.84 -17.32 1.15
C THR A 399 -18.36 -16.48 -0.01
N GLY A 400 -18.87 -17.13 -1.07
CA GLY A 400 -19.40 -16.48 -2.26
C GLY A 400 -18.45 -16.39 -3.45
N LEU A 401 -17.23 -16.93 -3.33
CA LEU A 401 -16.24 -16.95 -4.43
C LEU A 401 -16.39 -18.16 -5.38
N GLY A 402 -17.40 -19.01 -5.17
CA GLY A 402 -17.59 -20.30 -5.85
C GLY A 402 -17.02 -21.47 -5.03
N ASP A 403 -17.45 -22.70 -5.36
CA ASP A 403 -17.21 -23.87 -4.51
C ASP A 403 -15.74 -24.22 -4.30
N ASN A 404 -14.86 -23.86 -5.24
CA ASN A 404 -13.43 -24.14 -5.15
C ASN A 404 -12.60 -23.07 -4.42
N PHE A 405 -13.23 -21.95 -4.05
CA PHE A 405 -12.53 -20.77 -3.47
C PHE A 405 -13.07 -20.40 -2.09
N ASN A 406 -14.07 -21.11 -1.58
CA ASN A 406 -14.53 -20.91 -0.23
C ASN A 406 -13.54 -21.55 0.75
N GLU A 407 -12.92 -20.73 1.59
CA GLU A 407 -11.92 -21.18 2.55
C GLU A 407 -12.39 -20.85 3.97
N ASN A 408 -12.27 -21.79 4.88
CA ASN A 408 -12.52 -21.61 6.31
C ASN A 408 -11.43 -22.30 7.10
N TYR A 409 -10.63 -21.51 7.82
CA TYR A 409 -9.59 -22.09 8.68
C TYR A 409 -9.47 -21.34 10.00
N TRP A 410 -9.00 -22.09 10.99
CA TRP A 410 -8.78 -21.64 12.34
C TRP A 410 -7.30 -21.75 12.68
N LEU A 411 -6.70 -20.65 13.07
CA LEU A 411 -5.31 -20.61 13.53
C LEU A 411 -5.32 -20.40 15.04
N TRP A 412 -4.92 -21.41 15.80
CA TRP A 412 -4.90 -21.35 17.25
C TRP A 412 -3.49 -21.51 17.79
N ASN A 413 -3.00 -20.48 18.47
CA ASN A 413 -1.71 -20.45 19.13
C ASN A 413 -1.92 -20.38 20.64
N ILE A 414 -1.22 -21.24 21.38
CA ILE A 414 -1.27 -21.27 22.85
C ILE A 414 0.16 -21.19 23.38
N ASN A 415 0.37 -20.30 24.33
CA ASN A 415 1.67 -20.09 24.97
C ASN A 415 1.48 -20.12 26.48
N VAL A 416 2.29 -20.95 27.17
CA VAL A 416 2.36 -21.00 28.62
C VAL A 416 3.76 -20.56 29.06
N GLY A 417 3.82 -19.46 29.78
CA GLY A 417 5.07 -18.87 30.26
C GLY A 417 5.16 -18.89 31.77
N ARG A 418 6.38 -18.93 32.27
CA ARG A 418 6.71 -18.75 33.68
C ARG A 418 7.67 -17.59 33.84
N LYS A 419 7.29 -16.60 34.65
CA LYS A 419 8.17 -15.50 35.02
C LYS A 419 9.23 -16.00 35.99
N LEU A 420 10.47 -15.72 35.70
CA LEU A 420 11.66 -16.13 36.44
C LEU A 420 12.28 -14.93 37.13
N PHE A 421 13.06 -15.22 38.16
CA PHE A 421 13.75 -14.27 39.03
C PHE A 421 12.79 -13.44 39.91
N GLU A 422 13.27 -12.97 41.05
CA GLU A 422 12.46 -12.14 41.97
C GLU A 422 11.95 -10.84 41.30
N ASN A 423 12.78 -10.26 40.45
CA ASN A 423 12.43 -9.06 39.69
C ASN A 423 11.54 -9.31 38.45
N LYS A 424 11.17 -10.56 38.18
CA LYS A 424 10.31 -10.99 37.05
C LYS A 424 10.81 -10.55 35.66
N ARG A 425 12.13 -10.35 35.52
CA ARG A 425 12.74 -9.92 34.25
C ARG A 425 12.93 -11.04 33.25
N GLY A 426 13.05 -12.28 33.71
CA GLY A 426 13.07 -13.46 32.84
C GLY A 426 11.70 -14.05 32.66
N GLU A 427 11.43 -14.59 31.49
CA GLU A 427 10.24 -15.39 31.18
C GLU A 427 10.65 -16.57 30.31
N LEU A 428 10.32 -17.77 30.72
CA LEU A 428 10.45 -18.99 29.93
C LEU A 428 9.05 -19.38 29.43
N THR A 429 8.88 -19.44 28.11
CA THR A 429 7.58 -19.69 27.47
C THR A 429 7.67 -20.92 26.58
N LEU A 430 6.75 -21.87 26.79
CA LEU A 430 6.47 -22.97 25.87
C LEU A 430 5.26 -22.60 25.04
N GLY A 431 5.44 -22.53 23.73
CA GLY A 431 4.40 -22.19 22.76
C GLY A 431 4.09 -23.34 21.81
N VAL A 432 2.81 -23.57 21.57
CA VAL A 432 2.31 -24.43 20.49
C VAL A 432 1.62 -23.51 19.47
N TYR A 433 2.14 -23.51 18.27
CA TYR A 433 1.63 -22.70 17.16
C TYR A 433 0.86 -23.59 16.20
N ASP A 434 -0.24 -23.07 15.69
CA ASP A 434 -1.16 -23.80 14.82
C ASP A 434 -1.60 -25.13 15.44
N LEU A 435 -2.16 -25.08 16.64
CA LEU A 435 -2.61 -26.27 17.38
C LEU A 435 -3.57 -27.15 16.56
N LEU A 436 -4.42 -26.55 15.74
CA LEU A 436 -5.40 -27.24 14.91
C LEU A 436 -4.83 -27.76 13.59
N ASN A 437 -3.57 -27.44 13.27
CA ASN A 437 -2.88 -27.83 12.05
C ASN A 437 -3.65 -27.41 10.77
N GLN A 438 -4.18 -26.20 10.78
CA GLN A 438 -4.97 -25.63 9.68
C GLN A 438 -4.29 -24.45 9.01
N ASN A 439 -3.03 -24.13 9.39
CA ASN A 439 -2.31 -23.03 8.78
C ASN A 439 -2.15 -23.28 7.28
N ARG A 440 -2.68 -22.37 6.49
CA ARG A 440 -2.61 -22.38 5.03
C ARG A 440 -2.32 -20.97 4.58
N SER A 441 -1.26 -20.78 3.82
CA SER A 441 -1.06 -19.51 3.13
C SER A 441 -1.79 -19.56 1.79
N VAL A 442 -3.05 -19.23 1.79
CA VAL A 442 -3.84 -19.04 0.58
C VAL A 442 -4.02 -17.53 0.40
N THR A 443 -3.44 -16.99 -0.65
CA THR A 443 -3.70 -15.62 -1.07
C THR A 443 -4.61 -15.66 -2.27
N GLN A 444 -5.77 -15.00 -2.16
CA GLN A 444 -6.63 -14.76 -3.31
C GLN A 444 -6.41 -13.35 -3.80
N ASN A 445 -5.95 -13.24 -5.02
CA ASN A 445 -5.79 -11.98 -5.72
C ASN A 445 -6.90 -11.86 -6.77
N VAL A 446 -7.84 -10.97 -6.51
CA VAL A 446 -8.96 -10.70 -7.42
C VAL A 446 -8.71 -9.36 -8.08
N THR A 447 -8.37 -9.39 -9.35
CA THR A 447 -8.18 -8.20 -10.19
C THR A 447 -9.33 -8.06 -11.17
N ASP A 448 -9.36 -6.98 -11.92
CA ASP A 448 -10.30 -6.77 -13.04
C ASP A 448 -10.02 -7.68 -14.25
N THR A 449 -8.88 -8.36 -14.25
CA THR A 449 -8.44 -9.19 -15.38
C THR A 449 -8.36 -10.68 -15.07
N TYR A 450 -8.06 -11.07 -13.84
CA TYR A 450 -7.95 -12.47 -13.42
C TYR A 450 -8.28 -12.67 -11.92
N ILE A 451 -8.58 -13.92 -11.58
CA ILE A 451 -8.64 -14.41 -10.20
C ILE A 451 -7.50 -15.40 -10.03
N GLU A 452 -6.61 -15.11 -9.10
CA GLU A 452 -5.47 -15.95 -8.76
C GLU A 452 -5.67 -16.53 -7.36
N SER A 453 -5.45 -17.84 -7.22
CA SER A 453 -5.35 -18.51 -5.93
C SER A 453 -3.93 -19.05 -5.77
N ALA A 454 -3.11 -18.37 -5.01
CA ALA A 454 -1.74 -18.79 -4.73
C ALA A 454 -1.66 -19.50 -3.38
N ARG A 455 -1.03 -20.68 -3.36
CA ARG A 455 -0.75 -21.45 -2.15
C ARG A 455 0.75 -21.47 -1.90
N TYR A 456 1.15 -21.05 -0.72
CA TYR A 456 2.55 -21.07 -0.32
C TYR A 456 2.79 -22.13 0.76
N ASN A 457 3.99 -22.68 0.80
CA ASN A 457 4.42 -23.53 1.90
C ASN A 457 4.58 -22.66 3.16
N VAL A 458 3.87 -23.03 4.21
CA VAL A 458 3.93 -22.36 5.51
C VAL A 458 4.36 -23.36 6.58
N LEU A 459 4.93 -22.86 7.66
CA LEU A 459 5.17 -23.68 8.84
C LEU A 459 3.82 -24.14 9.40
N ASN A 460 3.59 -25.44 9.35
CA ASN A 460 2.48 -26.07 10.00
C ASN A 460 2.75 -26.16 11.52
N ARG A 461 1.89 -26.83 12.26
CA ARG A 461 1.99 -26.94 13.71
C ARG A 461 3.41 -27.24 14.20
N PHE A 462 3.90 -26.38 15.07
CA PHE A 462 5.22 -26.53 15.70
C PHE A 462 5.18 -26.11 17.17
N VAL A 463 6.18 -26.58 17.92
CA VAL A 463 6.38 -26.23 19.33
C VAL A 463 7.64 -25.41 19.44
N MET A 464 7.63 -24.35 20.23
CA MET A 464 8.77 -23.49 20.45
C MET A 464 8.96 -23.19 21.94
N LEU A 465 10.19 -23.33 22.41
CA LEU A 465 10.61 -22.89 23.74
C LEU A 465 11.36 -21.57 23.60
N THR A 466 10.85 -20.53 24.27
CA THR A 466 11.42 -19.18 24.19
C THR A 466 11.81 -18.70 25.57
N PHE A 467 13.04 -18.20 25.69
CA PHE A 467 13.50 -17.47 26.87
C PHE A 467 13.60 -15.98 26.54
N THR A 468 12.89 -15.16 27.32
CA THR A 468 12.90 -13.69 27.17
C THR A 468 13.47 -13.06 28.44
N TYR A 469 14.43 -12.14 28.28
CA TYR A 469 14.96 -11.36 29.37
C TYR A 469 14.88 -9.87 29.09
N ASN A 470 14.24 -9.11 30.01
CA ASN A 470 14.03 -7.66 29.86
C ASN A 470 15.15 -6.89 30.58
N PHE A 471 16.05 -6.28 29.80
CA PHE A 471 17.18 -5.49 30.34
C PHE A 471 16.76 -4.10 30.82
N ARG A 472 15.67 -3.53 30.33
CA ARG A 472 15.29 -2.16 30.65
C ARG A 472 14.56 -2.07 32.00
N ASN A 473 15.13 -1.26 32.90
CA ASN A 473 14.40 -0.68 34.02
C ASN A 473 13.65 0.56 33.48
N TYR A 474 12.34 0.53 33.36
CA TYR A 474 11.58 1.77 33.41
C TYR A 474 11.61 2.24 34.86
N GLY A 475 12.60 3.10 35.19
CA GLY A 475 12.67 3.72 36.49
C GLY A 475 11.35 4.38 36.82
N ALA A 476 10.84 4.14 38.01
CA ALA A 476 9.73 4.89 38.56
C ALA A 476 10.03 6.38 38.35
N GLN A 477 9.15 7.10 37.67
CA GLN A 477 9.17 8.56 37.67
C GLN A 477 9.13 8.99 39.12
N GLN A 478 10.23 9.59 39.62
CA GLN A 478 10.20 10.30 40.85
C GLN A 478 9.08 11.34 40.78
N GLN A 479 8.02 11.15 41.55
CA GLN A 479 7.09 12.20 41.86
C GLN A 479 7.90 13.36 42.44
N ARG A 480 8.11 14.40 41.67
CA ARG A 480 8.51 15.69 42.20
C ARG A 480 7.36 16.24 42.99
N THR A 481 7.49 16.21 44.29
CA THR A 481 6.71 16.98 45.27
C THR A 481 6.74 18.47 44.93
#